data_4e03aa2948a575a0a99e3c4d7f6aaa34
#
_entry.id   4e03aa2948a575a0a99e3c4d7f6aaa34
#
_cell.length_a   1.000
_cell.length_b   1.000
_cell.length_c   1.000
_cell.angle_alpha   90.00
_cell.angle_beta   90.00
_cell.angle_gamma   90.00
#
_symmetry.space_group_name_H-M   'P 1'
#
loop_
_entity.id
_entity.type
_entity.pdbx_description
1 polymer ?
#
loop_
_entity_poly.entity_id
_entity_poly.type
_entity_poly.pdbx_seq_one_letter_code
_entity_poly.pdbx_strand_id
1 'polypeptide(L)'
;MLSSMRSRVIAAGVAAVVIGGGSYGIVSATSSSATTTASGSSAPGFAGRSGSGTGSNVRSAPAAGGSVGTVSSLSTSGFTLSTATGEKVTVKEASSTTYEQGTTPASASAVTAGSPVLVLGTTDSTTITATEVIVQPPSSTASSPGGQVIAYSKGTPGSSQTVGTIPSDYTQGSGTLATGTTADKATEAALAAYPGGVVDRVVELSNGNYEVHNIGVNWPHHIFVNADFQVIGADD
;
A
#
# COMPACT_ATOMS: atom_id res chain seq x y z
N MET A 1 41.48 -16.67 -32.12
CA MET A 1 40.15 -17.30 -32.24
C MET A 1 39.15 -16.38 -31.59
N LEU A 2 38.43 -15.61 -32.41
CA LEU A 2 37.44 -14.62 -31.94
C LEU A 2 36.08 -15.34 -31.85
N SER A 3 35.49 -15.41 -30.64
CA SER A 3 34.14 -15.93 -30.44
C SER A 3 33.17 -14.75 -30.38
N SER A 4 32.27 -14.67 -31.35
CA SER A 4 31.27 -13.61 -31.50
C SER A 4 30.11 -13.87 -30.53
N MET A 5 29.88 -12.92 -29.60
CA MET A 5 28.64 -12.83 -28.81
C MET A 5 27.49 -12.36 -29.72
N ARG A 6 26.49 -13.19 -29.91
CA ARG A 6 25.25 -12.84 -30.57
C ARG A 6 24.25 -12.30 -29.56
N SER A 7 24.02 -10.99 -29.57
CA SER A 7 22.93 -10.36 -28.84
C SER A 7 21.59 -10.80 -29.44
N ARG A 8 20.72 -11.38 -28.61
CA ARG A 8 19.32 -11.64 -28.98
C ARG A 8 18.45 -10.50 -28.40
N VAL A 9 17.95 -9.69 -29.29
CA VAL A 9 16.90 -8.71 -28.98
C VAL A 9 15.58 -9.46 -28.96
N ILE A 10 14.91 -9.48 -27.81
CA ILE A 10 13.55 -9.97 -27.68
C ILE A 10 12.63 -8.76 -27.77
N ALA A 11 11.89 -8.67 -28.86
CA ALA A 11 10.82 -7.68 -29.01
C ALA A 11 9.56 -8.20 -28.29
N ALA A 12 9.16 -7.53 -27.23
CA ALA A 12 7.88 -7.78 -26.58
C ALA A 12 6.77 -7.07 -27.36
N GLY A 13 5.86 -7.85 -27.93
CA GLY A 13 4.69 -7.34 -28.61
C GLY A 13 3.61 -6.91 -27.63
N VAL A 14 3.18 -5.65 -27.71
CA VAL A 14 2.03 -5.10 -27.00
C VAL A 14 0.78 -5.51 -27.75
N ALA A 15 -0.06 -6.36 -27.17
CA ALA A 15 -1.42 -6.63 -27.64
C ALA A 15 -2.39 -5.65 -26.98
N ALA A 16 -2.87 -4.67 -27.73
CA ALA A 16 -3.94 -3.78 -27.29
C ALA A 16 -5.29 -4.50 -27.45
N VAL A 17 -5.97 -4.77 -26.35
CA VAL A 17 -7.37 -5.22 -26.34
C VAL A 17 -8.27 -4.00 -26.19
N VAL A 18 -8.98 -3.65 -27.24
CA VAL A 18 -10.05 -2.65 -27.23
C VAL A 18 -11.33 -3.38 -26.83
N ILE A 19 -11.87 -3.08 -25.65
CA ILE A 19 -13.21 -3.53 -25.25
C ILE A 19 -14.16 -2.35 -25.36
N GLY A 20 -15.16 -2.53 -26.23
CA GLY A 20 -16.16 -1.58 -26.60
C GLY A 20 -17.12 -1.19 -25.47
N GLY A 21 -17.70 0.00 -25.62
CA GLY A 21 -18.57 0.66 -24.68
C GLY A 21 -19.88 -0.07 -24.38
N GLY A 22 -20.29 0.09 -23.13
CA GLY A 22 -21.62 -0.18 -22.62
C GLY A 22 -22.07 1.01 -21.79
N SER A 23 -22.98 1.80 -22.36
CA SER A 23 -23.65 2.90 -21.71
C SER A 23 -24.65 2.39 -20.67
N TYR A 24 -24.45 2.66 -19.40
CA TYR A 24 -25.46 2.50 -18.37
C TYR A 24 -25.98 3.85 -17.88
N GLY A 25 -27.30 3.98 -18.00
CA GLY A 25 -28.05 5.19 -17.71
C GLY A 25 -27.97 5.63 -16.25
N ILE A 26 -27.86 6.95 -16.08
CA ILE A 26 -27.91 7.64 -14.81
C ILE A 26 -29.37 7.75 -14.39
N VAL A 27 -29.77 7.10 -13.31
CA VAL A 27 -31.07 7.33 -12.66
C VAL A 27 -30.88 8.44 -11.63
N SER A 28 -31.35 9.64 -11.95
CA SER A 28 -31.38 10.75 -11.02
C SER A 28 -32.55 10.55 -10.04
N ALA A 29 -32.25 10.26 -8.78
CA ALA A 29 -33.21 10.28 -7.69
C ALA A 29 -33.32 11.71 -7.17
N THR A 30 -34.43 12.39 -7.49
CA THR A 30 -34.83 13.66 -6.87
C THR A 30 -35.45 13.39 -5.51
N SER A 31 -34.75 13.76 -4.44
CA SER A 31 -35.30 13.74 -3.10
C SER A 31 -36.02 15.08 -2.80
N SER A 32 -37.31 15.00 -2.61
CA SER A 32 -38.19 16.11 -2.21
C SER A 32 -37.91 16.47 -0.75
N SER A 33 -37.65 17.75 -0.50
CA SER A 33 -37.55 18.34 0.84
C SER A 33 -38.93 18.45 1.46
N ALA A 34 -39.17 17.79 2.59
CA ALA A 34 -40.32 18.06 3.45
C ALA A 34 -39.90 19.02 4.56
N THR A 35 -40.44 20.21 4.53
CA THR A 35 -40.31 21.24 5.56
C THR A 35 -41.25 20.90 6.71
N THR A 36 -40.75 20.58 7.88
CA THR A 36 -41.51 20.60 9.11
C THR A 36 -40.97 21.69 10.03
N THR A 37 -41.76 22.74 10.21
CA THR A 37 -41.58 23.75 11.24
C THR A 37 -41.97 23.19 12.60
N ALA A 38 -41.05 23.21 13.55
CA ALA A 38 -41.33 23.09 14.96
C ALA A 38 -40.51 24.12 15.73
N SER A 39 -41.27 24.96 16.45
CA SER A 39 -40.76 26.05 17.29
C SER A 39 -40.18 25.55 18.61
N GLY A 40 -39.12 26.18 19.07
CA GLY A 40 -38.91 26.51 20.48
C GLY A 40 -38.04 25.58 21.29
N SER A 41 -36.82 25.99 21.59
CA SER A 41 -36.28 26.22 22.93
C SER A 41 -34.79 26.58 22.87
N SER A 42 -34.49 27.73 23.42
CA SER A 42 -33.15 28.27 23.54
C SER A 42 -32.34 27.48 24.56
N ALA A 43 -31.20 26.93 24.19
CA ALA A 43 -30.14 26.51 25.09
C ALA A 43 -28.81 27.13 24.62
N PRO A 44 -27.88 27.49 25.54
CA PRO A 44 -26.76 28.37 25.24
C PRO A 44 -25.72 27.68 24.35
N GLY A 45 -25.27 28.42 23.34
CA GLY A 45 -24.37 27.95 22.33
C GLY A 45 -23.00 27.54 22.88
N PHE A 46 -22.67 26.29 22.71
CA PHE A 46 -21.28 25.88 22.51
C PHE A 46 -20.93 26.29 21.07
N ALA A 47 -20.11 27.32 20.96
CA ALA A 47 -19.45 27.65 19.71
C ALA A 47 -18.54 26.47 19.35
N GLY A 48 -19.12 25.47 18.67
CA GLY A 48 -18.35 24.46 17.99
C GLY A 48 -17.54 25.16 16.91
N ARG A 49 -16.24 25.23 17.12
CA ARG A 49 -15.27 25.50 16.06
C ARG A 49 -15.58 24.50 14.95
N SER A 50 -16.21 24.97 13.90
CA SER A 50 -16.18 24.33 12.59
C SER A 50 -14.73 24.44 12.11
N GLY A 51 -13.87 23.58 12.62
CA GLY A 51 -12.65 23.24 11.92
C GLY A 51 -13.12 22.64 10.60
N SER A 52 -12.92 23.35 9.50
CA SER A 52 -12.88 22.76 8.18
C SER A 52 -11.68 21.80 8.18
N GLY A 53 -11.84 20.68 8.87
CA GLY A 53 -11.03 19.51 8.61
C GLY A 53 -11.38 19.07 7.21
N THR A 54 -10.61 19.44 6.23
CA THR A 54 -10.41 18.65 5.04
C THR A 54 -9.83 17.32 5.49
N GLY A 55 -10.64 16.56 6.23
CA GLY A 55 -10.40 15.16 6.48
C GLY A 55 -10.44 14.49 5.13
N SER A 56 -9.29 14.33 4.53
CA SER A 56 -9.18 13.69 3.24
C SER A 56 -9.79 12.29 3.39
N ASN A 57 -10.74 11.94 2.53
CA ASN A 57 -11.31 10.60 2.37
C ASN A 57 -10.21 9.54 2.07
N VAL A 58 -8.99 9.99 1.90
CA VAL A 58 -7.75 9.24 1.75
C VAL A 58 -7.48 8.32 2.94
N ARG A 59 -8.09 8.56 4.13
CA ARG A 59 -7.77 7.82 5.36
C ARG A 59 -8.76 6.72 5.77
N SER A 60 -9.91 6.62 5.13
CA SER A 60 -11.03 5.84 5.69
C SER A 60 -11.53 4.71 4.79
N ALA A 61 -10.97 4.53 3.60
CA ALA A 61 -11.38 3.50 2.67
C ALA A 61 -10.21 2.52 2.41
N PRO A 62 -10.51 1.27 2.03
CA PRO A 62 -9.50 0.35 1.53
C PRO A 62 -8.74 0.97 0.36
N ALA A 63 -7.42 0.87 0.36
CA ALA A 63 -6.55 1.42 -0.66
C ALA A 63 -5.45 0.45 -1.09
N ALA A 64 -4.73 0.80 -2.15
CA ALA A 64 -3.60 0.00 -2.60
C ALA A 64 -2.49 0.02 -1.54
N GLY A 65 -1.93 -1.15 -1.28
CA GLY A 65 -0.88 -1.35 -0.29
C GLY A 65 -0.40 -2.80 -0.28
N GLY A 66 0.09 -3.25 0.87
CA GLY A 66 0.64 -4.59 0.97
C GLY A 66 1.35 -4.87 2.28
N SER A 67 1.95 -6.05 2.37
CA SER A 67 2.77 -6.45 3.51
C SER A 67 3.79 -7.50 3.11
N VAL A 68 4.88 -7.58 3.87
CA VAL A 68 5.92 -8.59 3.74
C VAL A 68 6.00 -9.42 5.01
N GLY A 69 6.23 -10.73 4.87
CA GLY A 69 6.41 -11.60 6.03
C GLY A 69 6.44 -13.08 5.65
N THR A 70 6.16 -13.94 6.63
CA THR A 70 6.17 -15.39 6.47
C THR A 70 4.76 -15.95 6.54
N VAL A 71 4.40 -16.82 5.62
CA VAL A 71 3.11 -17.54 5.63
C VAL A 71 3.03 -18.40 6.88
N SER A 72 2.08 -18.10 7.76
CA SER A 72 1.90 -18.83 9.02
C SER A 72 0.86 -19.94 8.92
N SER A 73 -0.16 -19.77 8.10
CA SER A 73 -1.19 -20.80 7.85
C SER A 73 -1.86 -20.58 6.51
N LEU A 74 -2.32 -21.65 5.89
CA LEU A 74 -3.06 -21.65 4.63
C LEU A 74 -4.54 -21.96 4.89
N SER A 75 -5.41 -21.45 4.03
CA SER A 75 -6.84 -21.74 3.99
C SER A 75 -7.31 -21.96 2.55
N THR A 76 -8.57 -22.27 2.36
CA THR A 76 -9.16 -22.48 1.01
C THR A 76 -9.33 -21.20 0.20
N SER A 77 -9.28 -20.02 0.85
CA SER A 77 -9.52 -18.71 0.24
C SER A 77 -8.39 -17.71 0.43
N GLY A 78 -7.21 -18.19 0.87
CA GLY A 78 -6.05 -17.38 1.12
C GLY A 78 -5.18 -17.92 2.25
N PHE A 79 -4.47 -17.04 2.94
CA PHE A 79 -3.53 -17.42 4.00
C PHE A 79 -3.39 -16.33 5.07
N THR A 80 -2.75 -16.68 6.16
CA THR A 80 -2.31 -15.72 7.17
C THR A 80 -0.81 -15.50 7.04
N LEU A 81 -0.41 -14.26 6.98
CA LEU A 81 0.96 -13.79 6.98
C LEU A 81 1.35 -13.33 8.39
N SER A 82 2.55 -13.64 8.84
CA SER A 82 3.14 -13.07 10.04
C SER A 82 4.28 -12.15 9.65
N THR A 83 4.15 -10.86 9.97
CA THR A 83 5.22 -9.89 9.71
C THR A 83 6.41 -10.09 10.65
N ALA A 84 7.54 -9.44 10.38
CA ALA A 84 8.72 -9.51 11.24
C ALA A 84 8.46 -8.93 12.65
N THR A 85 7.48 -8.03 12.82
CA THR A 85 7.02 -7.53 14.13
C THR A 85 6.05 -8.47 14.84
N GLY A 86 5.65 -9.56 14.19
CA GLY A 86 4.67 -10.52 14.72
C GLY A 86 3.22 -10.12 14.49
N GLU A 87 2.95 -9.07 13.71
CA GLU A 87 1.60 -8.73 13.28
C GLU A 87 1.03 -9.85 12.42
N LYS A 88 -0.27 -10.13 12.58
CA LYS A 88 -1.00 -11.13 11.80
C LYS A 88 -1.82 -10.42 10.72
N VAL A 89 -1.51 -10.72 9.48
CA VAL A 89 -2.19 -10.16 8.31
C VAL A 89 -3.00 -11.25 7.63
N THR A 90 -4.27 -11.00 7.43
CA THR A 90 -5.15 -11.90 6.69
C THR A 90 -5.06 -11.58 5.20
N VAL A 91 -4.62 -12.53 4.40
CA VAL A 91 -4.56 -12.41 2.94
C VAL A 91 -5.71 -13.20 2.33
N LYS A 92 -6.56 -12.50 1.60
CA LYS A 92 -7.63 -13.06 0.79
C LYS A 92 -7.17 -13.15 -0.67
N GLU A 93 -7.29 -14.31 -1.25
CA GLU A 93 -6.96 -14.55 -2.66
C GLU A 93 -8.24 -14.51 -3.51
N ALA A 94 -8.13 -13.91 -4.69
CA ALA A 94 -9.18 -13.90 -5.70
C ALA A 94 -8.76 -14.76 -6.91
N SER A 95 -9.69 -15.09 -7.79
CA SER A 95 -9.37 -15.79 -9.04
C SER A 95 -8.45 -14.98 -9.98
N SER A 96 -8.35 -13.68 -9.77
CA SER A 96 -7.47 -12.75 -10.50
C SER A 96 -6.13 -12.54 -9.83
N THR A 97 -5.89 -13.13 -8.65
CA THR A 97 -4.59 -13.00 -7.97
C THR A 97 -3.49 -13.66 -8.80
N THR A 98 -2.42 -12.92 -9.06
CA THR A 98 -1.22 -13.41 -9.74
C THR A 98 -0.16 -13.84 -8.74
N TYR A 99 0.70 -14.78 -9.18
CA TYR A 99 1.74 -15.33 -8.32
C TYR A 99 3.08 -15.28 -9.04
N GLU A 100 4.11 -14.93 -8.29
CA GLU A 100 5.50 -14.99 -8.75
C GLU A 100 6.39 -15.69 -7.73
N GLN A 101 7.48 -16.27 -8.20
CA GLN A 101 8.60 -16.74 -7.37
C GLN A 101 9.85 -15.95 -7.77
N GLY A 102 10.22 -14.99 -6.93
CA GLY A 102 11.15 -13.93 -7.33
C GLY A 102 10.55 -13.09 -8.45
N THR A 103 11.08 -13.20 -9.66
CA THR A 103 10.59 -12.51 -10.87
C THR A 103 10.02 -13.47 -11.91
N THR A 104 9.75 -14.71 -11.54
CA THR A 104 9.26 -15.75 -12.45
C THR A 104 7.79 -16.04 -12.15
N PRO A 105 6.90 -16.00 -13.15
CA PRO A 105 5.51 -16.37 -12.96
C PRO A 105 5.36 -17.77 -12.33
N ALA A 106 4.47 -17.87 -11.36
CA ALA A 106 4.22 -19.06 -10.58
C ALA A 106 2.72 -19.34 -10.47
N SER A 107 2.35 -20.32 -9.67
CA SER A 107 0.96 -20.62 -9.32
C SER A 107 0.75 -20.53 -7.81
N ALA A 108 -0.49 -20.48 -7.36
CA ALA A 108 -0.84 -20.46 -5.94
C ALA A 108 -0.15 -21.57 -5.12
N SER A 109 0.15 -22.72 -5.74
CA SER A 109 0.85 -23.83 -5.07
C SER A 109 2.30 -23.51 -4.67
N ALA A 110 2.89 -22.43 -5.16
CA ALA A 110 4.20 -21.96 -4.72
C ALA A 110 4.15 -21.35 -3.30
N VAL A 111 2.98 -20.91 -2.86
CA VAL A 111 2.74 -20.37 -1.52
C VAL A 111 2.55 -21.54 -0.54
N THR A 112 3.51 -21.74 0.35
CA THR A 112 3.47 -22.79 1.36
C THR A 112 3.68 -22.22 2.76
N ALA A 113 3.28 -22.95 3.79
CA ALA A 113 3.57 -22.55 5.16
C ALA A 113 5.09 -22.42 5.37
N GLY A 114 5.53 -21.30 5.94
CA GLY A 114 6.94 -20.97 6.11
C GLY A 114 7.56 -20.19 4.93
N SER A 115 6.85 -20.04 3.80
CA SER A 115 7.34 -19.24 2.67
C SER A 115 7.43 -17.76 3.05
N PRO A 116 8.56 -17.07 2.78
CA PRO A 116 8.61 -15.61 2.82
C PRO A 116 7.89 -15.07 1.58
N VAL A 117 6.97 -14.13 1.79
CA VAL A 117 6.17 -13.54 0.72
C VAL A 117 6.06 -12.03 0.86
N LEU A 118 6.00 -11.35 -0.29
CA LEU A 118 5.47 -10.00 -0.42
C LEU A 118 4.05 -10.13 -1.01
N VAL A 119 3.09 -9.47 -0.40
CA VAL A 119 1.70 -9.43 -0.87
C VAL A 119 1.35 -8.00 -1.21
N LEU A 120 0.88 -7.78 -2.43
CA LEU A 120 0.38 -6.50 -2.93
C LEU A 120 -1.11 -6.62 -3.21
N GLY A 121 -1.86 -5.55 -2.98
CA GLY A 121 -3.30 -5.57 -3.23
C GLY A 121 -4.05 -4.42 -2.58
N THR A 122 -5.34 -4.62 -2.38
CA THR A 122 -6.18 -3.67 -1.64
C THR A 122 -6.16 -4.03 -0.16
N THR A 123 -5.68 -3.09 0.64
CA THR A 123 -5.52 -3.23 2.09
C THR A 123 -6.68 -2.54 2.82
N ASP A 124 -7.26 -3.25 3.77
CA ASP A 124 -8.24 -2.74 4.74
C ASP A 124 -7.77 -3.17 6.13
N SER A 125 -7.18 -2.24 6.87
CA SER A 125 -6.53 -2.52 8.16
C SER A 125 -5.47 -3.63 8.01
N THR A 126 -5.64 -4.78 8.67
CA THR A 126 -4.74 -5.95 8.57
C THR A 126 -5.26 -7.04 7.63
N THR A 127 -6.20 -6.70 6.76
CA THR A 127 -6.70 -7.60 5.71
C THR A 127 -6.27 -7.09 4.34
N ILE A 128 -5.64 -7.94 3.55
CA ILE A 128 -5.23 -7.63 2.16
C ILE A 128 -6.03 -8.53 1.21
N THR A 129 -6.76 -7.92 0.28
CA THR A 129 -7.27 -8.64 -0.90
C THR A 129 -6.17 -8.60 -1.96
N ALA A 130 -5.49 -9.72 -2.13
CA ALA A 130 -4.28 -9.79 -2.94
C ALA A 130 -4.58 -9.65 -4.44
N THR A 131 -3.87 -8.77 -5.10
CA THR A 131 -3.74 -8.72 -6.56
C THR A 131 -2.54 -9.51 -7.02
N GLU A 132 -1.46 -9.49 -6.20
CA GLU A 132 -0.22 -10.19 -6.49
C GLU A 132 0.40 -10.76 -5.22
N VAL A 133 0.96 -11.97 -5.32
CA VAL A 133 1.72 -12.63 -4.26
C VAL A 133 3.08 -13.06 -4.82
N ILE A 134 4.15 -12.53 -4.25
CA ILE A 134 5.51 -12.82 -4.67
C ILE A 134 6.20 -13.65 -3.60
N VAL A 135 6.45 -14.93 -3.88
CA VAL A 135 7.27 -15.79 -3.02
C VAL A 135 8.71 -15.36 -3.17
N GLN A 136 9.30 -14.89 -2.09
CA GLN A 136 10.66 -14.39 -2.09
C GLN A 136 11.68 -15.52 -1.87
N PRO A 137 12.88 -15.44 -2.45
CA PRO A 137 13.93 -16.38 -2.13
C PRO A 137 14.36 -16.23 -0.65
N PRO A 138 14.75 -17.32 0.02
CA PRO A 138 15.02 -17.35 1.47
C PRO A 138 16.17 -16.42 1.95
N SER A 139 16.84 -15.72 1.08
CA SER A 139 17.99 -14.84 1.37
C SER A 139 17.83 -13.42 0.86
N SER A 140 16.63 -12.95 0.54
CA SER A 140 16.42 -11.55 0.17
C SER A 140 16.50 -10.65 1.42
N THR A 141 17.72 -10.40 1.88
CA THR A 141 17.95 -9.21 2.70
C THR A 141 17.75 -8.01 1.78
N ALA A 142 16.65 -7.29 1.96
CA ALA A 142 16.42 -6.06 1.26
C ALA A 142 17.59 -5.10 1.50
N SER A 143 18.37 -4.86 0.46
CA SER A 143 19.44 -3.85 0.51
C SER A 143 18.78 -2.51 0.27
N SER A 144 18.64 -1.71 1.32
CA SER A 144 18.24 -0.31 1.17
C SER A 144 19.25 0.44 0.30
N PRO A 145 18.84 1.06 -0.81
CA PRO A 145 19.71 1.97 -1.53
C PRO A 145 19.95 3.22 -0.67
N GLY A 146 21.11 3.30 -0.02
CA GLY A 146 21.69 4.54 0.47
C GLY A 146 21.21 5.10 1.81
N GLY A 147 20.46 4.36 2.63
CA GLY A 147 20.06 4.81 3.96
C GLY A 147 20.34 3.77 5.03
N GLN A 148 20.72 4.22 6.23
CA GLN A 148 20.80 3.35 7.40
C GLN A 148 19.37 2.94 7.78
N VAL A 149 19.00 1.68 7.53
CA VAL A 149 17.74 1.11 8.00
C VAL A 149 17.80 1.09 9.52
N ILE A 150 17.00 1.92 10.18
CA ILE A 150 16.81 1.83 11.61
C ILE A 150 15.80 0.72 11.87
N ALA A 151 16.21 -0.28 12.65
CA ALA A 151 15.31 -1.36 13.04
C ALA A 151 14.12 -0.77 13.81
N TYR A 152 12.91 -1.02 13.31
CA TYR A 152 11.70 -0.63 14.04
C TYR A 152 11.49 -1.59 15.23
N SER A 153 10.84 -1.10 16.28
CA SER A 153 10.48 -1.89 17.45
C SER A 153 8.98 -1.80 17.72
N LYS A 154 8.40 -2.92 18.10
CA LYS A 154 7.03 -2.95 18.64
C LYS A 154 7.09 -2.50 20.10
N GLY A 155 6.43 -1.40 20.47
CA GLY A 155 6.44 -0.88 21.84
C GLY A 155 5.79 0.51 21.91
N THR A 156 5.88 1.14 23.06
CA THR A 156 5.39 2.51 23.22
C THR A 156 6.16 3.44 22.26
N PRO A 157 5.48 4.33 21.52
CA PRO A 157 6.16 5.30 20.69
C PRO A 157 7.20 6.08 21.49
N GLY A 158 8.44 6.08 21.01
CA GLY A 158 9.50 6.93 21.55
C GLY A 158 9.32 8.38 21.11
N SER A 159 10.31 9.20 21.35
CA SER A 159 10.39 10.53 20.73
C SER A 159 10.38 10.39 19.21
N SER A 160 9.70 11.31 18.53
CA SER A 160 9.65 11.40 17.06
C SER A 160 10.99 11.10 16.41
N GLN A 161 11.00 10.19 15.47
CA GLN A 161 12.19 9.82 14.73
C GLN A 161 11.97 10.17 13.26
N THR A 162 12.90 10.97 12.73
CA THR A 162 12.94 11.30 11.30
C THR A 162 14.26 10.84 10.73
N VAL A 163 14.23 10.17 9.59
CA VAL A 163 15.41 9.70 8.87
C VAL A 163 15.33 10.15 7.41
N GLY A 164 16.46 10.61 6.88
CA GLY A 164 16.55 11.04 5.48
C GLY A 164 15.84 12.36 5.23
N THR A 165 15.17 12.46 4.06
CA THR A 165 14.53 13.69 3.60
C THR A 165 13.02 13.54 3.63
N ILE A 166 12.35 14.39 4.41
CA ILE A 166 10.91 14.53 4.36
C ILE A 166 10.57 15.57 3.27
N PRO A 167 9.70 15.26 2.30
CA PRO A 167 9.29 16.20 1.27
C PRO A 167 8.69 17.47 1.89
N SER A 168 9.13 18.65 1.44
CA SER A 168 8.70 19.94 2.00
C SER A 168 7.23 20.25 1.77
N ASP A 169 6.59 19.60 0.80
CA ASP A 169 5.17 19.69 0.47
C ASP A 169 4.33 18.62 1.17
N TYR A 170 4.97 17.75 1.96
CA TYR A 170 4.25 16.78 2.77
C TYR A 170 3.46 17.48 3.87
N THR A 171 2.21 17.17 3.93
CA THR A 171 1.31 17.48 5.05
C THR A 171 0.44 16.26 5.27
N GLN A 172 0.38 15.80 6.50
CA GLN A 172 -0.36 14.60 6.84
C GLN A 172 -1.81 14.65 6.32
N GLY A 173 -2.18 13.69 5.46
CA GLY A 173 -3.50 13.59 4.85
C GLY A 173 -3.69 14.44 3.59
N SER A 174 -2.65 15.07 3.05
CA SER A 174 -2.66 15.71 1.75
C SER A 174 -2.20 14.76 0.64
N GLY A 175 -2.48 15.12 -0.60
CA GLY A 175 -2.09 14.37 -1.79
C GLY A 175 -3.23 13.56 -2.42
N THR A 176 -2.91 12.72 -3.36
CA THR A 176 -3.87 11.89 -4.11
C THR A 176 -3.52 10.41 -3.94
N LEU A 177 -4.53 9.56 -3.71
CA LEU A 177 -4.30 8.12 -3.62
C LEU A 177 -3.71 7.58 -4.92
N ALA A 178 -2.53 6.98 -4.82
CA ALA A 178 -1.93 6.20 -5.90
C ALA A 178 -2.61 4.83 -5.99
N THR A 179 -2.67 4.27 -7.19
CA THR A 179 -3.27 2.96 -7.47
C THR A 179 -2.46 2.19 -8.50
N GLY A 180 -2.72 0.89 -8.63
CA GLY A 180 -2.09 0.02 -9.62
C GLY A 180 -0.57 -0.02 -9.48
N THR A 181 0.12 -0.22 -10.58
CA THR A 181 1.58 -0.42 -10.62
C THR A 181 2.40 0.66 -9.90
N THR A 182 1.91 1.91 -9.87
CA THR A 182 2.60 2.99 -9.13
C THR A 182 2.55 2.74 -7.63
N ALA A 183 1.38 2.41 -7.10
CA ALA A 183 1.23 2.09 -5.69
C ALA A 183 1.99 0.81 -5.31
N ASP A 184 1.95 -0.21 -6.19
CA ASP A 184 2.65 -1.48 -5.98
C ASP A 184 4.16 -1.27 -5.86
N LYS A 185 4.78 -0.52 -6.79
CA LYS A 185 6.22 -0.21 -6.75
C LYS A 185 6.62 0.62 -5.54
N ALA A 186 5.82 1.60 -5.15
CA ALA A 186 6.10 2.39 -3.96
C ALA A 186 5.98 1.55 -2.68
N THR A 187 4.97 0.68 -2.61
CA THR A 187 4.79 -0.30 -1.51
C THR A 187 5.96 -1.27 -1.43
N GLU A 188 6.40 -1.83 -2.55
CA GLU A 188 7.53 -2.75 -2.62
C GLU A 188 8.81 -2.06 -2.14
N ALA A 189 9.11 -0.85 -2.64
CA ALA A 189 10.27 -0.08 -2.23
C ALA A 189 10.27 0.23 -0.72
N ALA A 190 9.12 0.63 -0.19
CA ALA A 190 8.98 0.94 1.23
C ALA A 190 9.16 -0.30 2.11
N LEU A 191 8.52 -1.42 1.77
CA LEU A 191 8.63 -2.68 2.52
C LEU A 191 9.99 -3.36 2.37
N ALA A 192 10.71 -3.11 1.26
CA ALA A 192 12.10 -3.54 1.11
C ALA A 192 13.03 -2.80 2.08
N ALA A 193 12.79 -1.50 2.32
CA ALA A 193 13.57 -0.70 3.26
C ALA A 193 13.15 -0.94 4.71
N TYR A 194 11.85 -1.06 4.97
CA TYR A 194 11.27 -1.17 6.32
C TYR A 194 10.29 -2.34 6.38
N PRO A 195 10.77 -3.59 6.40
CA PRO A 195 9.90 -4.75 6.47
C PRO A 195 9.24 -4.89 7.83
N GLY A 196 7.93 -5.11 7.90
CA GLY A 196 7.30 -5.48 9.16
C GLY A 196 5.96 -4.87 9.48
N GLY A 197 5.53 -3.88 8.76
CA GLY A 197 4.20 -3.31 8.90
C GLY A 197 3.24 -3.79 7.81
N VAL A 198 2.14 -3.09 7.74
CA VAL A 198 1.15 -3.20 6.67
C VAL A 198 1.03 -1.82 6.02
N VAL A 199 1.37 -1.73 4.75
CA VAL A 199 1.09 -0.54 3.96
C VAL A 199 -0.40 -0.52 3.68
N ASP A 200 -1.11 0.46 4.21
CA ASP A 200 -2.55 0.58 4.07
C ASP A 200 -2.97 1.59 3.00
N ARG A 201 -2.03 2.40 2.51
CA ARG A 201 -2.21 3.31 1.37
C ARG A 201 -0.89 3.87 0.88
N VAL A 202 -0.92 4.34 -0.36
CA VAL A 202 0.13 5.13 -1.00
C VAL A 202 -0.49 6.42 -1.49
N VAL A 203 0.15 7.55 -1.21
CA VAL A 203 -0.32 8.88 -1.59
C VAL A 203 0.73 9.57 -2.44
N GLU A 204 0.34 10.06 -3.61
CA GLU A 204 1.19 10.89 -4.46
C GLU A 204 1.12 12.34 -3.97
N LEU A 205 2.29 12.93 -3.71
CA LEU A 205 2.47 14.31 -3.29
C LEU A 205 2.57 15.24 -4.49
N SER A 206 2.42 16.54 -4.26
CA SER A 206 2.41 17.55 -5.33
C SER A 206 3.72 17.66 -6.11
N ASN A 207 4.83 17.22 -5.51
CA ASN A 207 6.16 17.21 -6.13
C ASN A 207 6.50 15.89 -6.87
N GLY A 208 5.54 14.96 -6.97
CA GLY A 208 5.72 13.65 -7.61
C GLY A 208 6.43 12.60 -6.74
N ASN A 209 6.68 12.87 -5.47
CA ASN A 209 7.08 11.86 -4.51
C ASN A 209 5.84 11.12 -3.95
N TYR A 210 6.07 10.04 -3.22
CA TYR A 210 5.01 9.24 -2.61
C TYR A 210 5.20 9.20 -1.10
N GLU A 211 4.11 9.35 -0.37
CA GLU A 211 3.99 8.95 1.02
C GLU A 211 3.39 7.54 1.05
N VAL A 212 4.09 6.62 1.66
CA VAL A 212 3.65 5.25 1.92
C VAL A 212 3.33 5.15 3.40
N HIS A 213 2.05 5.01 3.72
CA HIS A 213 1.61 4.93 5.11
C HIS A 213 1.66 3.49 5.60
N ASN A 214 2.34 3.27 6.71
CA ASN A 214 2.65 1.96 7.25
C ASN A 214 2.06 1.81 8.65
N ILE A 215 1.19 0.85 8.85
CA ILE A 215 0.52 0.55 10.11
C ILE A 215 1.02 -0.76 10.73
N GLY A 216 0.67 -1.02 11.99
CA GLY A 216 1.09 -2.23 12.69
C GLY A 216 2.53 -2.18 13.22
N VAL A 217 3.19 -1.04 13.12
CA VAL A 217 4.54 -0.76 13.61
C VAL A 217 4.56 0.56 14.39
N ASN A 218 5.51 0.73 15.30
CA ASN A 218 5.66 1.99 16.01
C ASN A 218 6.43 3.03 15.21
N TRP A 219 7.31 2.58 14.34
CA TRP A 219 8.15 3.38 13.46
C TRP A 219 8.67 2.51 12.31
N PRO A 220 8.76 3.01 11.06
CA PRO A 220 8.19 4.29 10.62
C PRO A 220 6.68 4.16 10.31
N HIS A 221 5.92 5.23 10.54
CA HIS A 221 4.53 5.37 10.12
C HIS A 221 4.43 5.86 8.69
N HIS A 222 5.29 6.81 8.32
CA HIS A 222 5.35 7.43 7.00
C HIS A 222 6.69 7.13 6.35
N ILE A 223 6.67 6.53 5.17
CA ILE A 223 7.86 6.25 4.37
C ILE A 223 7.75 7.06 3.10
N PHE A 224 8.80 7.84 2.77
CA PHE A 224 8.81 8.70 1.60
C PHE A 224 9.65 8.07 0.49
N VAL A 225 9.03 7.99 -0.69
CA VAL A 225 9.60 7.35 -1.88
C VAL A 225 9.59 8.38 -3.00
N ASN A 226 10.68 8.51 -3.75
CA ASN A 226 10.74 9.44 -4.87
C ASN A 226 10.08 8.86 -6.15
N ALA A 227 10.02 9.66 -7.21
CA ALA A 227 9.45 9.26 -8.50
C ALA A 227 10.17 8.06 -9.16
N ASP A 228 11.42 7.77 -8.78
CA ASP A 228 12.19 6.61 -9.23
C ASP A 228 12.01 5.39 -8.32
N PHE A 229 11.05 5.44 -7.40
CA PHE A 229 10.76 4.41 -6.39
C PHE A 229 11.95 4.09 -5.47
N GLN A 230 12.71 5.12 -5.08
CA GLN A 230 13.77 5.01 -4.07
C GLN A 230 13.28 5.62 -2.77
N VAL A 231 13.49 4.94 -1.65
CA VAL A 231 13.18 5.49 -0.32
C VAL A 231 14.13 6.64 -0.02
N ILE A 232 13.58 7.81 0.26
CA ILE A 232 14.33 9.05 0.53
C ILE A 232 14.25 9.49 1.99
N GLY A 233 13.25 9.04 2.72
CA GLY A 233 13.08 9.39 4.13
C GLY A 233 11.99 8.57 4.80
N ALA A 234 11.91 8.71 6.11
CA ALA A 234 10.88 8.09 6.94
C ALA A 234 10.62 8.93 8.19
N ASP A 235 9.38 8.90 8.68
CA ASP A 235 8.89 9.66 9.84
C ASP A 235 7.86 8.88 10.65
N ASP A 236 7.50 9.41 11.86
CA ASP A 236 6.45 8.85 12.75
C ASP A 236 5.03 8.98 12.18
#